data_84eb1fa4610bda8e1d22afcb8b940f99
#
_entry.id   84eb1fa4610bda8e1d22afcb8b940f99
#
_cell.length_a   1.000
_cell.length_b   1.000
_cell.length_c   1.000
_cell.angle_alpha   90.00
_cell.angle_beta   90.00
_cell.angle_gamma   90.00
#
_symmetry.space_group_name_H-M   'P 1'
#
loop_
_entity.id
_entity.type
_entity.pdbx_description
1 polymer ?
#
loop_
_entity_poly.entity_id
_entity_poly.type
_entity_poly.pdbx_seq_one_letter_code
_entity_poly.pdbx_strand_id
1 'polypeptide(L)'
;MRKTLFKMTMGLGIMALAAQQVHAQNCAPREDIIQRLAETYGETRRGIGIARQGAVMEVYASDSSGSWTITVTLPDGVTCLIASGQAYEDVSEALPPSV
;
A
#
# COMPACT_ATOMS: atom_id res chain seq x y z
N MET A 1 10.38 -36.10 19.20
CA MET A 1 9.86 -35.11 20.12
C MET A 1 10.60 -33.77 20.07
N ARG A 2 11.92 -33.82 20.23
CA ARG A 2 12.70 -32.57 20.18
C ARG A 2 12.54 -31.81 18.88
N LYS A 3 12.46 -32.53 17.76
CA LYS A 3 12.29 -31.90 16.47
C LYS A 3 10.97 -31.16 16.34
N THR A 4 9.91 -31.70 16.94
CA THR A 4 8.60 -31.09 16.88
C THR A 4 8.58 -29.77 17.65
N LEU A 5 9.15 -29.75 18.87
CA LEU A 5 9.23 -28.53 19.65
C LEU A 5 10.04 -27.45 18.94
N PHE A 6 11.14 -27.85 18.35
CA PHE A 6 12.01 -26.91 17.65
C PHE A 6 11.27 -26.25 16.48
N LYS A 7 10.51 -27.02 15.71
CA LYS A 7 9.75 -26.49 14.59
C LYS A 7 8.69 -25.48 15.02
N MET A 8 8.03 -25.74 16.13
CA MET A 8 7.01 -24.83 16.64
C MET A 8 7.62 -23.48 17.03
N THR A 9 8.75 -23.51 17.69
CA THR A 9 9.43 -22.27 18.11
C THR A 9 9.85 -21.45 16.91
N MET A 10 10.40 -22.07 15.90
CA MET A 10 10.81 -21.37 14.69
C MET A 10 9.62 -20.75 13.95
N GLY A 11 8.50 -21.45 13.90
CA GLY A 11 7.32 -20.93 13.23
C GLY A 11 6.82 -19.64 13.86
N LEU A 12 6.78 -19.57 15.19
CA LEU A 12 6.35 -18.38 15.89
C LEU A 12 7.29 -17.20 15.64
N GLY A 13 8.59 -17.45 15.68
CA GLY A 13 9.57 -16.40 15.45
C GLY A 13 9.49 -15.83 14.03
N ILE A 14 9.29 -16.68 13.05
CA ILE A 14 9.19 -16.23 11.66
C ILE A 14 7.96 -15.35 11.46
N MET A 15 6.83 -15.71 12.04
CA MET A 15 5.61 -14.91 11.89
C MET A 15 5.77 -13.52 12.50
N ALA A 16 6.39 -13.40 13.66
CA ALA A 16 6.61 -12.12 14.29
C ALA A 16 7.51 -11.22 13.44
N LEU A 17 8.60 -11.79 12.92
CA LEU A 17 9.52 -11.03 12.08
C LEU A 17 8.87 -10.57 10.77
N ALA A 18 8.06 -11.42 10.16
CA ALA A 18 7.38 -11.08 8.91
C ALA A 18 6.45 -9.88 9.11
N ALA A 19 5.71 -9.84 10.20
CA ALA A 19 4.81 -8.73 10.49
C ALA A 19 5.58 -7.41 10.64
N GLN A 20 6.71 -7.43 11.32
CA GLN A 20 7.53 -6.24 11.49
C GLN A 20 8.15 -5.78 10.17
N GLN A 21 8.62 -6.72 9.37
CA GLN A 21 9.23 -6.40 8.08
C GLN A 21 8.26 -5.74 7.11
N VAL A 22 7.03 -6.22 7.05
CA VAL A 22 6.01 -5.62 6.20
C VAL A 22 5.80 -4.16 6.59
N HIS A 23 5.75 -3.88 7.87
CA HIS A 23 5.55 -2.52 8.36
C HIS A 23 6.74 -1.62 8.04
N ALA A 24 7.96 -2.12 8.22
CA ALA A 24 9.16 -1.34 8.02
C ALA A 24 9.47 -1.07 6.56
N GLN A 25 8.94 -1.88 5.62
CA GLN A 25 9.30 -1.79 4.22
C GLN A 25 8.26 -1.13 3.35
N ASN A 26 7.32 -0.43 3.95
CA ASN A 26 6.26 0.22 3.20
C ASN A 26 6.64 1.57 2.59
N CYS A 27 7.85 2.02 2.78
CA CYS A 27 8.32 3.31 2.30
C CYS A 27 9.53 3.15 1.38
N ALA A 28 9.60 3.99 0.35
CA ALA A 28 10.71 4.01 -0.60
C ALA A 28 10.69 5.34 -1.36
N PRO A 29 11.72 5.66 -2.15
CA PRO A 29 11.66 6.83 -3.03
C PRO A 29 10.43 6.76 -3.94
N ARG A 30 9.83 7.90 -4.19
CA ARG A 30 8.55 7.95 -4.92
C ARG A 30 8.63 7.28 -6.28
N GLU A 31 9.70 7.49 -7.03
CA GLU A 31 9.82 6.90 -8.36
C GLU A 31 9.79 5.38 -8.32
N ASP A 32 10.43 4.78 -7.32
CA ASP A 32 10.43 3.32 -7.18
C ASP A 32 9.05 2.78 -6.89
N ILE A 33 8.29 3.49 -6.05
CA ILE A 33 6.92 3.09 -5.73
C ILE A 33 6.04 3.16 -6.96
N ILE A 34 6.05 4.28 -7.67
CA ILE A 34 5.22 4.48 -8.85
C ILE A 34 5.52 3.42 -9.92
N GLN A 35 6.79 3.17 -10.15
CA GLN A 35 7.21 2.17 -11.14
C GLN A 35 6.72 0.78 -10.76
N ARG A 36 6.85 0.41 -9.49
CA ARG A 36 6.38 -0.90 -9.03
C ARG A 36 4.87 -1.03 -9.16
N LEU A 37 4.11 0.01 -8.81
CA LEU A 37 2.66 -0.03 -8.95
C LEU A 37 2.25 -0.21 -10.41
N ALA A 38 2.94 0.49 -11.32
CA ALA A 38 2.64 0.39 -12.74
C ALA A 38 3.04 -0.97 -13.32
N GLU A 39 4.26 -1.42 -13.06
CA GLU A 39 4.79 -2.62 -13.71
C GLU A 39 4.29 -3.91 -13.10
N THR A 40 4.17 -3.96 -11.78
CA THR A 40 3.77 -5.19 -11.09
C THR A 40 2.26 -5.31 -10.97
N TYR A 41 1.56 -4.20 -10.72
CA TYR A 41 0.13 -4.23 -10.42
C TYR A 41 -0.73 -3.57 -11.49
N GLY A 42 -0.12 -2.94 -12.48
CA GLY A 42 -0.88 -2.26 -13.53
C GLY A 42 -1.68 -1.07 -13.03
N GLU A 43 -1.25 -0.44 -11.95
CA GLU A 43 -1.98 0.66 -11.34
C GLU A 43 -1.50 2.01 -11.85
N THR A 44 -2.45 2.89 -12.14
CA THR A 44 -2.20 4.26 -12.55
C THR A 44 -2.87 5.22 -11.59
N ARG A 45 -2.37 6.46 -11.55
CA ARG A 45 -2.89 7.44 -10.60
C ARG A 45 -4.31 7.85 -10.94
N ARG A 46 -5.16 7.81 -9.93
CA ARG A 46 -6.59 8.15 -10.04
C ARG A 46 -6.94 9.42 -9.30
N GLY A 47 -6.19 9.77 -8.28
CA GLY A 47 -6.46 10.96 -7.51
C GLY A 47 -5.23 11.44 -6.78
N ILE A 48 -5.27 12.71 -6.36
CA ILE A 48 -4.18 13.36 -5.67
C ILE A 48 -4.75 14.40 -4.72
N GLY A 49 -4.14 14.54 -3.57
CA GLY A 49 -4.50 15.57 -2.61
C GLY A 49 -3.29 16.01 -1.81
N ILE A 50 -3.33 17.25 -1.34
CA ILE A 50 -2.26 17.80 -0.51
C ILE A 50 -2.72 17.76 0.94
N ALA A 51 -1.98 17.07 1.76
CA ALA A 51 -2.23 17.00 3.20
C ALA A 51 -1.44 18.07 3.92
N ARG A 52 -1.59 18.10 5.24
CA ARG A 52 -0.88 19.08 6.07
C ARG A 52 0.63 18.91 5.93
N GLN A 53 1.36 19.98 6.13
CA GLN A 53 2.82 20.00 6.14
C GLN A 53 3.44 19.62 4.79
N GLY A 54 2.70 19.78 3.71
CA GLY A 54 3.22 19.54 2.37
C GLY A 54 3.29 18.08 1.96
N ALA A 55 2.70 17.17 2.73
CA ALA A 55 2.60 15.77 2.32
C ALA A 55 1.59 15.64 1.18
N VAL A 56 1.85 14.73 0.25
CA VAL A 56 1.00 14.51 -0.91
C VAL A 56 0.42 13.12 -0.85
N MET A 57 -0.92 13.03 -0.87
CA MET A 57 -1.62 11.76 -0.92
C MET A 57 -1.98 11.45 -2.37
N GLU A 58 -1.76 10.21 -2.80
CA GLU A 58 -2.13 9.76 -4.13
C GLU A 58 -2.87 8.43 -4.05
N VAL A 59 -3.82 8.26 -4.96
CA VAL A 59 -4.57 7.00 -5.10
C VAL A 59 -4.24 6.42 -6.46
N TYR A 60 -3.85 5.15 -6.46
CA TYR A 60 -3.55 4.39 -7.67
C TYR A 60 -4.49 3.22 -7.78
N ALA A 61 -4.85 2.84 -9.01
CA ALA A 61 -5.73 1.69 -9.22
C ALA A 61 -5.53 1.10 -10.60
N SER A 62 -5.89 -0.19 -10.72
CA SER A 62 -5.84 -0.93 -11.97
C SER A 62 -7.26 -1.18 -12.47
N ASP A 63 -7.53 -0.79 -13.72
CA ASP A 63 -8.83 -1.07 -14.33
C ASP A 63 -9.05 -2.57 -14.55
N SER A 64 -7.99 -3.29 -14.87
CA SER A 64 -8.14 -4.71 -15.22
C SER A 64 -8.31 -5.61 -14.00
N SER A 65 -7.58 -5.35 -12.92
CA SER A 65 -7.62 -6.21 -11.74
C SER A 65 -8.47 -5.66 -10.60
N GLY A 66 -8.70 -4.35 -10.59
CA GLY A 66 -9.38 -3.69 -9.47
C GLY A 66 -8.50 -3.48 -8.26
N SER A 67 -7.21 -3.79 -8.33
CA SER A 67 -6.31 -3.51 -7.22
C SER A 67 -6.11 -2.01 -7.07
N TRP A 68 -5.90 -1.55 -5.83
CA TRP A 68 -5.69 -0.14 -5.57
C TRP A 68 -4.74 0.06 -4.39
N THR A 69 -4.11 1.23 -4.38
CA THR A 69 -3.11 1.60 -3.38
C THR A 69 -3.23 3.08 -3.07
N ILE A 70 -3.13 3.43 -1.80
CA ILE A 70 -3.03 4.83 -1.37
C ILE A 70 -1.62 5.06 -0.85
N THR A 71 -0.99 6.13 -1.33
CA THR A 71 0.37 6.51 -0.93
C THR A 71 0.37 7.89 -0.31
N VAL A 72 1.37 8.13 0.54
CA VAL A 72 1.67 9.47 1.05
C VAL A 72 3.14 9.74 0.80
N THR A 73 3.42 10.87 0.16
CA THR A 73 4.78 11.30 -0.13
C THR A 73 5.13 12.50 0.75
N LEU A 74 6.21 12.38 1.48
CA LEU A 74 6.71 13.44 2.36
C LEU A 74 7.51 14.46 1.54
N PRO A 75 7.74 15.67 2.08
CA PRO A 75 8.49 16.70 1.32
C PRO A 75 9.89 16.27 0.90
N ASP A 76 10.50 15.30 1.57
CA ASP A 76 11.82 14.79 1.19
C ASP A 76 11.78 13.78 0.05
N GLY A 77 10.57 13.45 -0.46
CA GLY A 77 10.42 12.52 -1.57
C GLY A 77 10.21 11.07 -1.17
N VAL A 78 10.25 10.77 0.12
CA VAL A 78 9.97 9.42 0.61
C VAL A 78 8.46 9.16 0.53
N THR A 79 8.10 8.06 -0.09
CA THR A 79 6.69 7.67 -0.31
C THR A 79 6.40 6.39 0.46
N CYS A 80 5.30 6.42 1.21
CA CYS A 80 4.86 5.27 2.00
C CYS A 80 3.51 4.78 1.52
N LEU A 81 3.33 3.45 1.49
CA LEU A 81 2.05 2.83 1.19
C LEU A 81 1.23 2.80 2.48
N ILE A 82 0.06 3.41 2.48
CA ILE A 82 -0.75 3.48 3.69
C ILE A 82 -2.00 2.61 3.64
N ALA A 83 -2.45 2.21 2.45
CA ALA A 83 -3.59 1.32 2.31
C ALA A 83 -3.57 0.69 0.93
N SER A 84 -4.12 -0.51 0.82
CA SER A 84 -4.29 -1.19 -0.46
C SER A 84 -5.44 -2.18 -0.36
N GLY A 85 -5.97 -2.58 -1.50
CA GLY A 85 -7.09 -3.51 -1.53
C GLY A 85 -7.47 -3.90 -2.93
N GLN A 86 -8.71 -4.38 -3.07
CA GLN A 86 -9.27 -4.86 -4.31
C GLN A 86 -10.62 -4.19 -4.56
N ALA A 87 -11.19 -4.48 -5.72
CA ALA A 87 -12.54 -4.02 -6.09
C ALA A 87 -12.66 -2.50 -6.16
N TYR A 88 -11.64 -1.86 -6.71
CA TYR A 88 -11.69 -0.41 -6.92
C TYR A 88 -12.72 -0.05 -7.98
N GLU A 89 -13.50 1.00 -7.72
CA GLU A 89 -14.43 1.55 -8.69
C GLU A 89 -14.34 3.08 -8.65
N ASP A 90 -14.28 3.70 -9.82
CA ASP A 90 -14.39 5.15 -9.92
C ASP A 90 -15.85 5.56 -9.68
N VAL A 91 -16.04 6.60 -8.91
CA VAL A 91 -17.37 7.15 -8.67
C VAL A 91 -17.57 8.33 -9.60
N SER A 92 -18.40 8.14 -10.62
CA SER A 92 -18.61 9.17 -11.65
C SER A 92 -19.70 10.16 -11.30
N GLU A 93 -20.51 9.89 -10.31
CA GLU A 93 -21.62 10.73 -9.89
C GLU A 93 -21.50 11.11 -8.42
N ALA A 94 -22.02 12.28 -8.07
CA ALA A 94 -22.06 12.69 -6.68
C ALA A 94 -22.97 11.77 -5.90
N LEU A 95 -22.52 11.40 -4.70
CA LEU A 95 -23.33 10.59 -3.80
C LEU A 95 -24.47 11.43 -3.25
N PRO A 96 -25.64 10.79 -2.99
CA PRO A 96 -26.75 11.51 -2.33
C PRO A 96 -26.31 12.04 -0.97
N PRO A 97 -26.89 13.17 -0.52
CA PRO A 97 -26.52 13.72 0.78
C PRO A 97 -26.77 12.78 1.96
N SER A 98 -27.66 11.80 1.79
CA SER A 98 -27.96 10.82 2.85
C SER A 98 -26.93 9.70 2.93
N VAL A 99 -26.01 9.63 2.05
CA VAL A 99 -24.94 8.64 2.06
C VAL A 99 -23.65 9.19 2.68
#